data_2c286f502b9bd302905af2bbdbb7a48e
#
_entry.id   2c286f502b9bd302905af2bbdbb7a48e
#
_cell.length_a   1.000
_cell.length_b   1.000
_cell.length_c   1.000
_cell.angle_alpha   90.00
_cell.angle_beta   90.00
_cell.angle_gamma   90.00
#
_symmetry.space_group_name_H-M   'P 1'
#
loop_
_entity.id
_entity.type
_entity.pdbx_description
1 polymer ?
#
loop_
_entity_poly.entity_id
_entity_poly.type
_entity_poly.pdbx_seq_one_letter_code
_entity_poly.pdbx_strand_id
1 'polypeptide(L)'
;MSIVARLEGSARILALVKLANVALAMLWGFAITYVFVRLLPIQEFRAFLLLVAFGNFTVSAELGLTSIAYNRLRRHWLAAPGEGEASDFRPEELGVLVALLGGLTLTATLLMIGAILLGIISTQYPWLFVLFFLTACLNLFATLAKRALAAVDRNMLWEGLDMARRLVLLSLLVATLVGLNLTVSVLLQLLVSFSAIGMALLLLHRRMALRAGHWFALRVGGGHVRRHYLADFGASAALTVSEVVAYNAPYFLIALATHDPRPLLLFDFLFKVSRSISALVRAMIEAALPRLTSAWYRGDAARFRQLLLRAVIAGGGMALAIGIALVVFGRVLVLSLFDGKLIVDRVDLAGIALLLLGLSITCVSVYLQAALGRFRLLLRQSLPFLAGSVLSVPLAALAARNGVSFTETFSLLLLMTFLGTGMLHAFALCRLTQSVKA
;
A
#
# COMPACT_ATOMS: atom_id res chain seq x y z
N MET A 1 -34.72 -2.66 11.81
CA MET A 1 -33.25 -2.57 11.55
C MET A 1 -32.99 -3.14 10.17
N SER A 2 -32.36 -2.37 9.28
CA SER A 2 -32.00 -2.87 7.94
C SER A 2 -30.96 -3.99 8.03
N ILE A 3 -30.94 -4.91 7.06
CA ILE A 3 -29.94 -5.99 6.96
C ILE A 3 -28.52 -5.43 7.08
N VAL A 4 -28.26 -4.26 6.49
CA VAL A 4 -26.98 -3.55 6.55
C VAL A 4 -26.59 -3.19 8.00
N ALA A 5 -27.53 -2.72 8.83
CA ALA A 5 -27.24 -2.38 10.23
C ALA A 5 -26.91 -3.62 11.09
N ARG A 6 -27.49 -4.78 10.77
CA ARG A 6 -27.13 -6.05 11.42
C ARG A 6 -25.72 -6.55 10.99
N LEU A 7 -25.37 -6.37 9.74
CA LEU A 7 -24.06 -6.74 9.20
C LEU A 7 -22.94 -5.81 9.75
N GLU A 8 -23.21 -4.50 9.86
CA GLU A 8 -22.26 -3.53 10.46
C GLU A 8 -21.94 -3.82 11.92
N GLY A 9 -22.88 -4.42 12.68
CA GLY A 9 -22.67 -4.82 14.08
C GLY A 9 -21.83 -6.10 14.26
N SER A 10 -21.58 -6.87 13.21
CA SER A 10 -20.84 -8.13 13.29
C SER A 10 -19.35 -7.96 12.94
N ALA A 11 -18.50 -7.88 13.96
CA ALA A 11 -17.04 -7.81 13.79
C ALA A 11 -16.46 -8.99 12.96
N ARG A 12 -17.08 -10.20 13.07
CA ARG A 12 -16.64 -11.39 12.30
C ARG A 12 -16.91 -11.24 10.81
N ILE A 13 -18.11 -10.78 10.44
CA ILE A 13 -18.48 -10.59 9.04
C ILE A 13 -17.62 -9.48 8.43
N LEU A 14 -17.42 -8.36 9.14
CA LEU A 14 -16.56 -7.29 8.68
C LEU A 14 -15.11 -7.78 8.47
N ALA A 15 -14.59 -8.60 9.36
CA ALA A 15 -13.23 -9.17 9.21
C ALA A 15 -13.13 -10.08 7.97
N LEU A 16 -14.14 -10.95 7.73
CA LEU A 16 -14.17 -11.81 6.54
C LEU A 16 -14.25 -11.01 5.25
N VAL A 17 -15.12 -9.98 5.19
CA VAL A 17 -15.24 -9.12 4.00
C VAL A 17 -13.95 -8.34 3.75
N LYS A 18 -13.30 -7.82 4.79
CA LYS A 18 -11.98 -7.18 4.65
C LYS A 18 -10.92 -8.14 4.14
N LEU A 19 -10.90 -9.38 4.65
CA LEU A 19 -9.93 -10.39 4.19
C LEU A 19 -10.18 -10.75 2.71
N ALA A 20 -11.45 -10.94 2.32
CA ALA A 20 -11.83 -11.17 0.93
C ALA A 20 -11.42 -9.99 0.02
N ASN A 21 -11.62 -8.75 0.47
CA ASN A 21 -11.22 -7.56 -0.28
C ASN A 21 -9.69 -7.44 -0.41
N VAL A 22 -8.92 -7.83 0.62
CA VAL A 22 -7.46 -7.92 0.54
C VAL A 22 -7.05 -8.99 -0.48
N ALA A 23 -7.67 -10.17 -0.45
CA ALA A 23 -7.39 -11.24 -1.42
C ALA A 23 -7.69 -10.80 -2.86
N LEU A 24 -8.82 -10.11 -3.09
CA LEU A 24 -9.14 -9.52 -4.40
C LEU A 24 -8.13 -8.44 -4.84
N ALA A 25 -7.63 -7.63 -3.90
CA ALA A 25 -6.59 -6.64 -4.19
C ALA A 25 -5.28 -7.30 -4.63
N MET A 26 -4.89 -8.40 -3.96
CA MET A 26 -3.71 -9.19 -4.32
C MET A 26 -3.90 -9.83 -5.69
N LEU A 27 -5.05 -10.48 -5.92
CA LEU A 27 -5.39 -11.10 -7.19
C LEU A 27 -5.36 -10.10 -8.34
N TRP A 28 -5.91 -8.89 -8.14
CA TRP A 28 -5.85 -7.81 -9.12
C TRP A 28 -4.41 -7.38 -9.43
N GLY A 29 -3.56 -7.26 -8.41
CA GLY A 29 -2.13 -6.92 -8.59
C GLY A 29 -1.36 -7.93 -9.43
N PHE A 30 -1.64 -9.23 -9.27
CA PHE A 30 -1.05 -10.28 -10.12
C PHE A 30 -1.72 -10.37 -11.49
N ALA A 31 -3.05 -10.24 -11.56
CA ALA A 31 -3.79 -10.29 -12.81
C ALA A 31 -3.38 -9.18 -13.78
N ILE A 32 -3.12 -7.97 -13.30
CA ILE A 32 -2.66 -6.88 -14.15
C ILE A 32 -1.30 -7.18 -14.77
N THR A 33 -0.36 -7.74 -14.02
CA THR A 33 0.94 -8.18 -14.57
C THR A 33 0.75 -9.29 -15.58
N TYR A 34 -0.06 -10.30 -15.25
CA TYR A 34 -0.36 -11.42 -16.13
C TYR A 34 -0.92 -10.99 -17.49
N VAL A 35 -1.85 -10.03 -17.47
CA VAL A 35 -2.49 -9.52 -18.69
C VAL A 35 -1.55 -8.60 -19.47
N PHE A 36 -0.95 -7.62 -18.80
CA PHE A 36 -0.14 -6.60 -19.47
C PHE A 36 1.15 -7.17 -20.07
N VAL A 37 1.78 -8.17 -19.41
CA VAL A 37 3.00 -8.80 -19.94
C VAL A 37 2.74 -9.60 -21.22
N ARG A 38 1.49 -10.08 -21.43
CA ARG A 38 1.06 -10.81 -22.64
C ARG A 38 0.66 -9.88 -23.77
N LEU A 39 -0.01 -8.78 -23.43
CA LEU A 39 -0.58 -7.87 -24.42
C LEU A 39 0.40 -6.78 -24.86
N LEU A 40 1.40 -6.46 -24.04
CA LEU A 40 2.39 -5.43 -24.35
C LEU A 40 3.74 -6.05 -24.75
N PRO A 41 4.46 -5.42 -25.70
CA PRO A 41 5.87 -5.70 -25.93
C PRO A 41 6.68 -5.50 -24.65
N ILE A 42 7.81 -6.21 -24.50
CA ILE A 42 8.59 -6.18 -23.24
C ILE A 42 9.08 -4.78 -22.88
N GLN A 43 9.39 -3.94 -23.85
CA GLN A 43 9.82 -2.57 -23.63
C GLN A 43 8.69 -1.70 -23.10
N GLU A 44 7.48 -1.86 -23.65
CA GLU A 44 6.27 -1.17 -23.17
C GLU A 44 5.87 -1.66 -21.78
N PHE A 45 6.02 -2.97 -21.51
CA PHE A 45 5.77 -3.50 -20.17
C PHE A 45 6.76 -2.93 -19.13
N ARG A 46 8.04 -2.75 -19.51
CA ARG A 46 9.03 -2.05 -18.69
C ARG A 46 8.58 -0.60 -18.36
N ALA A 47 8.17 0.16 -19.37
CA ALA A 47 7.64 1.51 -19.18
C ALA A 47 6.38 1.50 -18.31
N PHE A 48 5.51 0.50 -18.46
CA PHE A 48 4.35 0.29 -17.60
C PHE A 48 4.74 0.07 -16.12
N LEU A 49 5.77 -0.70 -15.82
CA LEU A 49 6.24 -0.89 -14.44
C LEU A 49 6.75 0.41 -13.80
N LEU A 50 7.44 1.26 -14.57
CA LEU A 50 7.83 2.60 -14.11
C LEU A 50 6.62 3.48 -13.83
N LEU A 51 5.59 3.39 -14.67
CA LEU A 51 4.32 4.09 -14.47
C LEU A 51 3.62 3.63 -13.18
N VAL A 52 3.60 2.32 -12.90
CA VAL A 52 3.07 1.77 -11.65
C VAL A 52 3.83 2.31 -10.43
N ALA A 53 5.16 2.35 -10.51
CA ALA A 53 5.99 2.90 -9.45
C ALA A 53 5.70 4.39 -9.23
N PHE A 54 5.59 5.18 -10.30
CA PHE A 54 5.23 6.60 -10.24
C PHE A 54 3.82 6.80 -9.65
N GLY A 55 2.86 5.96 -10.02
CA GLY A 55 1.52 5.93 -9.43
C GLY A 55 1.55 5.66 -7.92
N ASN A 56 2.37 4.71 -7.48
CA ASN A 56 2.57 4.42 -6.05
C ASN A 56 3.17 5.61 -5.29
N PHE A 57 4.17 6.32 -5.86
CA PHE A 57 4.68 7.56 -5.30
C PHE A 57 3.58 8.60 -5.15
N THR A 58 2.79 8.80 -6.20
CA THR A 58 1.70 9.78 -6.22
C THR A 58 0.65 9.46 -5.14
N VAL A 59 0.21 8.20 -5.05
CA VAL A 59 -0.76 7.76 -4.03
C VAL A 59 -0.22 7.94 -2.62
N SER A 60 1.07 7.74 -2.43
CA SER A 60 1.70 7.87 -1.11
C SER A 60 2.03 9.32 -0.74
N ALA A 61 2.02 10.23 -1.72
CA ALA A 61 2.24 11.66 -1.48
C ALA A 61 1.10 12.35 -0.69
N GLU A 62 0.01 11.63 -0.37
CA GLU A 62 -0.97 12.07 0.64
C GLU A 62 -0.37 12.19 2.06
N LEU A 63 0.78 11.53 2.30
CA LEU A 63 1.62 11.65 3.50
C LEU A 63 0.86 11.47 4.83
N GLY A 64 -0.21 10.66 4.82
CA GLY A 64 -1.02 10.37 6.00
C GLY A 64 -2.14 11.38 6.30
N LEU A 65 -2.40 12.35 5.42
CA LEU A 65 -3.48 13.33 5.57
C LEU A 65 -4.84 12.66 5.79
N THR A 66 -5.12 11.57 5.07
CA THR A 66 -6.38 10.84 5.22
C THR A 66 -6.50 10.13 6.58
N SER A 67 -5.37 9.77 7.24
CA SER A 67 -5.36 9.24 8.62
C SER A 67 -5.72 10.31 9.64
N ILE A 68 -5.17 11.51 9.48
CA ILE A 68 -5.48 12.65 10.35
C ILE A 68 -6.96 13.01 10.20
N ALA A 69 -7.45 13.09 8.95
CA ALA A 69 -8.87 13.33 8.67
C ALA A 69 -9.78 12.29 9.33
N TYR A 70 -9.42 11.00 9.27
CA TYR A 70 -10.14 9.94 9.95
C TYR A 70 -10.25 10.20 11.46
N ASN A 71 -9.14 10.47 12.13
CA ASN A 71 -9.11 10.68 13.58
C ASN A 71 -9.95 11.88 14.00
N ARG A 72 -9.86 12.99 13.28
CA ARG A 72 -10.63 14.21 13.54
C ARG A 72 -12.11 14.00 13.29
N LEU A 73 -12.48 13.42 12.14
CA LEU A 73 -13.87 13.10 11.81
C LEU A 73 -14.46 12.09 12.80
N ARG A 74 -13.68 11.09 13.23
CA ARG A 74 -14.12 10.09 14.22
C ARG A 74 -14.41 10.71 15.58
N ARG A 75 -13.56 11.62 16.06
CA ARG A 75 -13.80 12.37 17.30
C ARG A 75 -15.09 13.20 17.21
N HIS A 76 -15.27 13.90 16.09
CA HIS A 76 -16.48 14.67 15.84
C HIS A 76 -17.74 13.80 15.83
N TRP A 77 -17.66 12.63 15.18
CA TRP A 77 -18.80 11.69 15.10
C TRP A 77 -19.18 11.08 16.46
N LEU A 78 -18.22 10.87 17.34
CA LEU A 78 -18.42 10.28 18.67
C LEU A 78 -18.70 11.31 19.77
N ALA A 79 -18.53 12.62 19.52
CA ALA A 79 -18.82 13.67 20.49
C ALA A 79 -20.31 13.66 20.88
N ALA A 80 -20.58 13.78 22.17
CA ALA A 80 -21.96 13.83 22.68
C ALA A 80 -22.69 15.10 22.21
N PRO A 81 -24.02 15.07 22.07
CA PRO A 81 -24.79 16.27 21.79
C PRO A 81 -24.58 17.31 22.90
N GLY A 82 -24.00 18.46 22.57
CA GLY A 82 -23.63 19.52 23.52
C GLY A 82 -22.11 19.68 23.74
N GLU A 83 -21.29 18.66 23.45
CA GLU A 83 -19.83 18.75 23.44
C GLU A 83 -19.26 19.16 22.06
N GLY A 84 -20.12 19.60 21.15
CA GLY A 84 -19.73 19.93 19.77
C GLY A 84 -18.67 21.02 19.63
N GLU A 85 -18.47 21.86 20.65
CA GLU A 85 -17.36 22.82 20.69
C GLU A 85 -16.00 22.17 21.01
N ALA A 86 -15.99 20.96 21.58
CA ALA A 86 -14.77 20.21 21.86
C ALA A 86 -14.22 19.46 20.64
N SER A 87 -15.02 19.27 19.57
CA SER A 87 -14.54 18.64 18.35
C SER A 87 -14.13 19.70 17.33
N ASP A 88 -12.85 19.85 17.17
CA ASP A 88 -12.15 20.80 16.28
C ASP A 88 -12.31 20.49 14.78
N PHE A 89 -13.19 19.55 14.39
CA PHE A 89 -13.44 19.16 13.01
C PHE A 89 -14.50 20.06 12.36
N ARG A 90 -14.20 20.52 11.15
CA ARG A 90 -15.14 21.29 10.32
C ARG A 90 -15.47 20.55 9.04
N PRO A 91 -16.74 20.50 8.61
CA PRO A 91 -17.15 19.82 7.37
C PRO A 91 -16.38 20.28 6.11
N GLU A 92 -15.97 21.55 6.08
CA GLU A 92 -15.19 22.15 4.98
C GLU A 92 -13.82 21.51 4.80
N GLU A 93 -13.27 20.84 5.84
CA GLU A 93 -11.99 20.11 5.74
C GLU A 93 -12.05 19.02 4.67
N LEU A 94 -13.20 18.33 4.52
CA LEU A 94 -13.38 17.30 3.49
C LEU A 94 -13.25 17.87 2.07
N GLY A 95 -13.85 19.05 1.83
CA GLY A 95 -13.74 19.73 0.54
C GLY A 95 -12.29 20.10 0.22
N VAL A 96 -11.54 20.63 1.21
CA VAL A 96 -10.13 20.96 1.06
C VAL A 96 -9.30 19.71 0.78
N LEU A 97 -9.53 18.60 1.48
CA LEU A 97 -8.82 17.35 1.23
C LEU A 97 -9.07 16.82 -0.17
N VAL A 98 -10.32 16.83 -0.65
CA VAL A 98 -10.65 16.44 -2.03
C VAL A 98 -9.94 17.35 -3.03
N ALA A 99 -9.93 18.67 -2.79
CA ALA A 99 -9.23 19.62 -3.66
C ALA A 99 -7.70 19.42 -3.66
N LEU A 100 -7.09 19.15 -2.50
CA LEU A 100 -5.65 18.84 -2.39
C LEU A 100 -5.29 17.55 -3.13
N LEU A 101 -6.06 16.49 -2.95
CA LEU A 101 -5.86 15.23 -3.66
C LEU A 101 -6.09 15.39 -5.17
N GLY A 102 -7.07 16.23 -5.57
CA GLY A 102 -7.32 16.59 -6.97
C GLY A 102 -6.15 17.36 -7.57
N GLY A 103 -5.62 18.35 -6.85
CA GLY A 103 -4.43 19.11 -7.25
C GLY A 103 -3.20 18.21 -7.40
N LEU A 104 -2.97 17.30 -6.46
CA LEU A 104 -1.89 16.31 -6.51
C LEU A 104 -2.03 15.40 -7.74
N THR A 105 -3.24 14.87 -7.98
CA THR A 105 -3.53 14.02 -9.14
C THR A 105 -3.31 14.78 -10.45
N LEU A 106 -3.80 16.00 -10.55
CA LEU A 106 -3.64 16.86 -11.74
C LEU A 106 -2.16 17.14 -12.01
N THR A 107 -1.42 17.59 -10.99
CA THR A 107 0.01 17.90 -11.12
C THR A 107 0.80 16.67 -11.54
N ALA A 108 0.58 15.52 -10.90
CA ALA A 108 1.26 14.27 -11.25
C ALA A 108 0.91 13.80 -12.67
N THR A 109 -0.35 13.96 -13.10
CA THR A 109 -0.78 13.62 -14.46
C THR A 109 -0.13 14.54 -15.50
N LEU A 110 -0.05 15.83 -15.23
CA LEU A 110 0.64 16.79 -16.11
C LEU A 110 2.13 16.50 -16.21
N LEU A 111 2.79 16.16 -15.10
CA LEU A 111 4.19 15.74 -15.10
C LEU A 111 4.42 14.47 -15.93
N MET A 112 3.50 13.50 -15.82
CA MET A 112 3.58 12.28 -16.60
C MET A 112 3.37 12.56 -18.10
N ILE A 113 2.37 13.35 -18.47
CA ILE A 113 2.14 13.74 -19.87
C ILE A 113 3.37 14.49 -20.40
N GLY A 114 3.93 15.42 -19.62
CA GLY A 114 5.16 16.11 -19.96
C GLY A 114 6.33 15.17 -20.20
N ALA A 115 6.50 14.13 -19.33
CA ALA A 115 7.55 13.12 -19.49
C ALA A 115 7.38 12.29 -20.77
N ILE A 116 6.14 11.99 -21.18
CA ILE A 116 5.85 11.31 -22.46
C ILE A 116 6.17 12.24 -23.63
N LEU A 117 5.72 13.50 -23.60
CA LEU A 117 5.94 14.47 -24.69
C LEU A 117 7.41 14.82 -24.89
N LEU A 118 8.19 14.86 -23.79
CA LEU A 118 9.64 15.10 -23.84
C LEU A 118 10.45 13.83 -24.21
N GLY A 119 9.79 12.70 -24.44
CA GLY A 119 10.47 11.45 -24.80
C GLY A 119 11.23 10.79 -23.64
N ILE A 120 11.06 11.26 -22.40
CA ILE A 120 11.62 10.62 -21.19
C ILE A 120 10.99 9.24 -20.98
N ILE A 121 9.69 9.14 -21.24
CA ILE A 121 8.95 7.87 -21.30
C ILE A 121 8.55 7.66 -22.75
N SER A 122 9.31 6.82 -23.46
CA SER A 122 8.98 6.41 -24.81
C SER A 122 7.93 5.30 -24.78
N THR A 123 6.75 5.53 -25.36
CA THR A 123 5.67 4.56 -25.44
C THR A 123 4.87 4.72 -26.74
N GLN A 124 4.44 3.59 -27.30
CA GLN A 124 3.51 3.55 -28.43
C GLN A 124 2.03 3.66 -27.97
N TYR A 125 1.77 3.59 -26.66
CA TYR A 125 0.43 3.57 -26.05
C TYR A 125 0.20 4.73 -25.06
N PRO A 126 0.40 6.02 -25.45
CA PRO A 126 0.36 7.13 -24.51
C PRO A 126 -0.99 7.25 -23.79
N TRP A 127 -2.10 7.08 -24.50
CA TRP A 127 -3.44 7.14 -23.92
C TRP A 127 -3.70 6.02 -22.91
N LEU A 128 -3.25 4.80 -23.17
CA LEU A 128 -3.33 3.68 -22.23
C LEU A 128 -2.63 4.05 -20.92
N PHE A 129 -1.43 4.62 -21.00
CA PHE A 129 -0.64 4.97 -19.83
C PHE A 129 -1.26 6.11 -19.04
N VAL A 130 -1.78 7.15 -19.72
CA VAL A 130 -2.48 8.26 -19.05
C VAL A 130 -3.74 7.76 -18.32
N LEU A 131 -4.57 6.96 -18.97
CA LEU A 131 -5.79 6.40 -18.39
C LEU A 131 -5.49 5.48 -17.20
N PHE A 132 -4.48 4.61 -17.34
CA PHE A 132 -4.05 3.74 -16.26
C PHE A 132 -3.52 4.54 -15.05
N PHE A 133 -2.70 5.56 -15.31
CA PHE A 133 -2.18 6.43 -14.26
C PHE A 133 -3.29 7.18 -13.52
N LEU A 134 -4.26 7.72 -14.23
CA LEU A 134 -5.45 8.35 -13.63
C LEU A 134 -6.23 7.35 -12.77
N THR A 135 -6.40 6.11 -13.26
CA THR A 135 -7.06 5.04 -12.49
C THR A 135 -6.28 4.73 -11.20
N ALA A 136 -4.93 4.71 -11.26
CA ALA A 136 -4.09 4.54 -10.08
C ALA A 136 -4.23 5.72 -9.09
N CYS A 137 -4.25 6.97 -9.59
CA CYS A 137 -4.44 8.17 -8.76
C CYS A 137 -5.80 8.22 -8.06
N LEU A 138 -6.85 7.61 -8.63
CA LEU A 138 -8.15 7.49 -7.96
C LEU A 138 -8.07 6.73 -6.63
N ASN A 139 -7.02 5.93 -6.38
CA ASN A 139 -6.82 5.28 -5.09
C ASN A 139 -6.56 6.28 -3.94
N LEU A 140 -6.11 7.51 -4.21
CA LEU A 140 -6.05 8.60 -3.23
C LEU A 140 -7.45 8.91 -2.67
N PHE A 141 -8.40 9.11 -3.58
CA PHE A 141 -9.79 9.40 -3.22
C PHE A 141 -10.49 8.18 -2.61
N ALA A 142 -10.18 6.98 -3.09
CA ALA A 142 -10.66 5.73 -2.50
C ALA A 142 -10.21 5.59 -1.04
N THR A 143 -8.96 5.96 -0.73
CA THR A 143 -8.42 5.93 0.63
C THR A 143 -9.11 6.95 1.52
N LEU A 144 -9.34 8.17 1.04
CA LEU A 144 -10.11 9.20 1.75
C LEU A 144 -11.55 8.71 2.02
N ALA A 145 -12.25 8.22 0.99
CA ALA A 145 -13.63 7.73 1.10
C ALA A 145 -13.74 6.56 2.10
N LYS A 146 -12.81 5.58 2.01
CA LYS A 146 -12.71 4.46 2.95
C LYS A 146 -12.61 4.93 4.39
N ARG A 147 -11.68 5.84 4.66
CA ARG A 147 -11.43 6.35 6.01
C ARG A 147 -12.56 7.22 6.52
N ALA A 148 -13.13 8.07 5.67
CA ALA A 148 -14.24 8.92 6.04
C ALA A 148 -15.50 8.10 6.35
N LEU A 149 -15.86 7.10 5.54
CA LEU A 149 -16.97 6.18 5.81
C LEU A 149 -16.73 5.34 7.09
N ALA A 150 -15.48 4.93 7.31
CA ALA A 150 -15.10 4.23 8.55
C ALA A 150 -15.29 5.11 9.78
N ALA A 151 -14.99 6.40 9.69
CA ALA A 151 -15.16 7.35 10.79
C ALA A 151 -16.62 7.53 11.22
N VAL A 152 -17.58 7.37 10.29
CA VAL A 152 -19.02 7.50 10.53
C VAL A 152 -19.76 6.14 10.66
N ASP A 153 -19.05 5.08 11.03
CA ASP A 153 -19.54 3.71 11.25
C ASP A 153 -20.19 3.07 10.00
N ARG A 154 -19.62 3.33 8.80
CA ARG A 154 -20.08 2.78 7.52
C ARG A 154 -19.01 1.95 6.81
N ASN A 155 -18.18 1.25 7.59
CA ASN A 155 -17.11 0.40 7.06
C ASN A 155 -17.59 -0.67 6.09
N MET A 156 -18.68 -1.37 6.45
CA MET A 156 -19.20 -2.49 5.66
C MET A 156 -19.66 -2.03 4.28
N LEU A 157 -20.23 -0.84 4.22
CA LEU A 157 -20.71 -0.25 2.98
C LEU A 157 -19.56 0.05 2.03
N TRP A 158 -18.44 0.61 2.55
CA TRP A 158 -17.23 0.80 1.76
C TRP A 158 -16.62 -0.52 1.28
N GLU A 159 -16.45 -1.49 2.18
CA GLU A 159 -15.82 -2.77 1.81
C GLU A 159 -16.64 -3.50 0.74
N GLY A 160 -17.97 -3.46 0.82
CA GLY A 160 -18.86 -4.02 -0.22
C GLY A 160 -18.73 -3.31 -1.57
N LEU A 161 -18.69 -1.97 -1.55
CA LEU A 161 -18.54 -1.17 -2.76
C LEU A 161 -17.16 -1.38 -3.43
N ASP A 162 -16.09 -1.42 -2.62
CA ASP A 162 -14.72 -1.67 -3.13
C ASP A 162 -14.56 -3.10 -3.65
N MET A 163 -15.17 -4.08 -2.99
CA MET A 163 -15.20 -5.46 -3.46
C MET A 163 -15.92 -5.58 -4.82
N ALA A 164 -17.10 -4.98 -4.96
CA ALA A 164 -17.83 -4.95 -6.24
C ALA A 164 -16.99 -4.27 -7.34
N ARG A 165 -16.38 -3.11 -7.03
CA ARG A 165 -15.47 -2.42 -7.93
C ARG A 165 -14.35 -3.34 -8.40
N ARG A 166 -13.64 -4.00 -7.48
CA ARG A 166 -12.51 -4.90 -7.81
C ARG A 166 -12.92 -6.09 -8.65
N LEU A 167 -14.08 -6.68 -8.37
CA LEU A 167 -14.62 -7.77 -9.19
C LEU A 167 -14.85 -7.32 -10.64
N VAL A 168 -15.46 -6.13 -10.83
CA VAL A 168 -15.65 -5.56 -12.17
C VAL A 168 -14.29 -5.27 -12.84
N LEU A 169 -13.33 -4.70 -12.12
CA LEU A 169 -11.99 -4.44 -12.66
C LEU A 169 -11.29 -5.74 -13.11
N LEU A 170 -11.39 -6.81 -12.32
CA LEU A 170 -10.86 -8.12 -12.69
C LEU A 170 -11.56 -8.69 -13.92
N SER A 171 -12.89 -8.60 -13.99
CA SER A 171 -13.66 -9.07 -15.14
C SER A 171 -13.26 -8.32 -16.43
N LEU A 172 -13.06 -7.00 -16.34
CA LEU A 172 -12.59 -6.18 -17.47
C LEU A 172 -11.17 -6.58 -17.92
N LEU A 173 -10.27 -6.91 -16.98
CA LEU A 173 -8.94 -7.42 -17.31
C LEU A 173 -9.01 -8.79 -18.01
N VAL A 174 -9.82 -9.72 -17.49
CA VAL A 174 -10.02 -11.03 -18.13
C VAL A 174 -10.62 -10.87 -19.52
N ALA A 175 -11.56 -9.94 -19.72
CA ALA A 175 -12.17 -9.66 -21.01
C ALA A 175 -11.14 -9.20 -22.07
N THR A 176 -10.01 -8.59 -21.67
CA THR A 176 -8.95 -8.25 -22.63
C THR A 176 -8.23 -9.46 -23.21
N LEU A 177 -8.19 -10.58 -22.48
CA LEU A 177 -7.63 -11.83 -22.98
C LEU A 177 -8.56 -12.51 -24.02
N VAL A 178 -9.83 -12.12 -24.05
CA VAL A 178 -10.86 -12.66 -24.97
C VAL A 178 -11.15 -11.67 -26.11
N GLY A 179 -10.35 -10.60 -26.25
CA GLY A 179 -10.42 -9.68 -27.40
C GLY A 179 -10.92 -8.27 -27.08
N LEU A 180 -11.24 -7.92 -25.83
CA LEU A 180 -11.53 -6.53 -25.48
C LEU A 180 -10.25 -5.69 -25.63
N ASN A 181 -10.36 -4.54 -26.30
CA ASN A 181 -9.22 -3.63 -26.42
C ASN A 181 -8.73 -3.16 -25.05
N LEU A 182 -7.41 -3.24 -24.81
CA LEU A 182 -6.80 -2.93 -23.52
C LEU A 182 -7.05 -1.49 -23.07
N THR A 183 -6.97 -0.52 -24.00
CA THR A 183 -7.24 0.89 -23.71
C THR A 183 -8.70 1.12 -23.30
N VAL A 184 -9.63 0.46 -23.99
CA VAL A 184 -11.07 0.51 -23.65
C VAL A 184 -11.30 -0.13 -22.29
N SER A 185 -10.66 -1.26 -21.98
CA SER A 185 -10.75 -1.90 -20.66
C SER A 185 -10.30 -0.95 -19.55
N VAL A 186 -9.16 -0.27 -19.72
CA VAL A 186 -8.64 0.69 -18.72
C VAL A 186 -9.54 1.92 -18.59
N LEU A 187 -10.11 2.42 -19.68
CA LEU A 187 -11.11 3.49 -19.64
C LEU A 187 -12.34 3.08 -18.82
N LEU A 188 -12.87 1.88 -19.04
CA LEU A 188 -13.99 1.36 -18.27
C LEU A 188 -13.63 1.18 -16.79
N GLN A 189 -12.41 0.72 -16.48
CA GLN A 189 -11.90 0.62 -15.11
C GLN A 189 -11.83 2.00 -14.44
N LEU A 190 -11.40 3.04 -15.16
CA LEU A 190 -11.40 4.42 -14.69
C LEU A 190 -12.82 4.88 -14.33
N LEU A 191 -13.79 4.68 -15.24
CA LEU A 191 -15.20 5.06 -15.04
C LEU A 191 -15.82 4.33 -13.85
N VAL A 192 -15.60 3.02 -13.73
CA VAL A 192 -16.09 2.21 -12.60
C VAL A 192 -15.50 2.69 -11.28
N SER A 193 -14.19 2.98 -11.26
CA SER A 193 -13.51 3.48 -10.05
C SER A 193 -14.02 4.87 -9.66
N PHE A 194 -14.19 5.76 -10.63
CA PHE A 194 -14.77 7.09 -10.41
C PHE A 194 -16.21 7.02 -9.87
N SER A 195 -17.05 6.15 -10.45
CA SER A 195 -18.43 5.95 -10.01
C SER A 195 -18.50 5.40 -8.58
N ALA A 196 -17.66 4.42 -8.24
CA ALA A 196 -17.62 3.85 -6.89
C ALA A 196 -17.19 4.89 -5.84
N ILE A 197 -16.17 5.70 -6.14
CA ILE A 197 -15.71 6.78 -5.26
C ILE A 197 -16.78 7.87 -5.14
N GLY A 198 -17.37 8.29 -6.25
CA GLY A 198 -18.47 9.26 -6.28
C GLY A 198 -19.65 8.81 -5.42
N MET A 199 -20.05 7.53 -5.54
CA MET A 199 -21.09 6.93 -4.70
C MET A 199 -20.70 6.97 -3.22
N ALA A 200 -19.45 6.62 -2.87
CA ALA A 200 -18.97 6.65 -1.49
C ALA A 200 -19.00 8.08 -0.89
N LEU A 201 -18.57 9.08 -1.66
CA LEU A 201 -18.61 10.49 -1.23
C LEU A 201 -20.04 11.01 -1.13
N LEU A 202 -20.96 10.60 -2.02
CA LEU A 202 -22.38 10.91 -1.94
C LEU A 202 -23.02 10.32 -0.69
N LEU A 203 -22.70 9.08 -0.35
CA LEU A 203 -23.17 8.42 0.87
C LEU A 203 -22.65 9.12 2.13
N LEU A 204 -21.39 9.55 2.13
CA LEU A 204 -20.79 10.36 3.19
C LEU A 204 -21.52 11.71 3.31
N HIS A 205 -21.75 12.40 2.19
CA HIS A 205 -22.48 13.66 2.12
C HIS A 205 -23.86 13.55 2.77
N ARG A 206 -24.64 12.53 2.40
CA ARG A 206 -25.97 12.26 2.99
C ARG A 206 -25.90 11.90 4.47
N ARG A 207 -24.91 11.08 4.86
CA ARG A 207 -24.77 10.61 6.25
C ARG A 207 -24.44 11.72 7.24
N MET A 208 -23.60 12.67 6.82
CA MET A 208 -23.19 13.81 7.61
C MET A 208 -24.09 15.05 7.43
N ALA A 209 -25.15 14.94 6.63
CA ALA A 209 -26.03 16.06 6.26
C ALA A 209 -25.23 17.30 5.78
N LEU A 210 -24.19 17.07 4.97
CA LEU A 210 -23.36 18.14 4.44
C LEU A 210 -24.17 19.04 3.49
N ARG A 211 -23.82 20.33 3.46
CA ARG A 211 -24.33 21.24 2.43
C ARG A 211 -23.36 21.29 1.26
N ALA A 212 -23.85 21.52 0.04
CA ALA A 212 -22.99 21.66 -1.14
C ALA A 212 -21.89 22.73 -0.93
N GLY A 213 -22.21 23.83 -0.24
CA GLY A 213 -21.24 24.88 0.07
C GLY A 213 -20.03 24.42 0.89
N HIS A 214 -20.15 23.37 1.72
CA HIS A 214 -18.99 22.87 2.50
C HIS A 214 -17.89 22.28 1.60
N TRP A 215 -18.24 21.72 0.44
CA TRP A 215 -17.26 21.17 -0.50
C TRP A 215 -16.45 22.25 -1.23
N PHE A 216 -17.00 23.46 -1.34
CA PHE A 216 -16.39 24.58 -2.09
C PHE A 216 -15.81 25.67 -1.16
N ALA A 217 -16.00 25.58 0.14
CA ALA A 217 -15.48 26.54 1.12
C ALA A 217 -13.96 26.37 1.39
N LEU A 218 -13.17 26.31 0.31
CA LEU A 218 -11.74 25.96 0.35
C LEU A 218 -10.91 26.94 1.17
N ARG A 219 -11.25 28.23 1.20
CA ARG A 219 -10.52 29.25 1.95
C ARG A 219 -10.67 29.06 3.45
N VAL A 220 -11.89 28.79 3.92
CA VAL A 220 -12.19 28.59 5.35
C VAL A 220 -11.59 27.26 5.83
N GLY A 221 -11.87 26.17 5.12
CA GLY A 221 -11.34 24.85 5.43
C GLY A 221 -9.82 24.80 5.33
N GLY A 222 -9.20 25.48 4.33
CA GLY A 222 -7.75 25.51 4.13
C GLY A 222 -7.00 26.14 5.29
N GLY A 223 -7.50 27.24 5.84
CA GLY A 223 -6.93 27.86 7.06
C GLY A 223 -7.00 26.91 8.26
N HIS A 224 -8.08 26.13 8.36
CA HIS A 224 -8.28 25.17 9.44
C HIS A 224 -7.40 23.93 9.29
N VAL A 225 -7.33 23.34 8.08
CA VAL A 225 -6.43 22.21 7.75
C VAL A 225 -4.97 22.60 8.03
N ARG A 226 -4.54 23.78 7.58
CA ARG A 226 -3.17 24.25 7.83
C ARG A 226 -2.81 24.30 9.32
N ARG A 227 -3.71 24.78 10.16
CA ARG A 227 -3.46 24.90 11.61
C ARG A 227 -3.38 23.56 12.33
N HIS A 228 -4.23 22.60 11.97
CA HIS A 228 -4.45 21.39 12.75
C HIS A 228 -3.79 20.14 12.19
N TYR A 229 -3.50 20.12 10.88
CA TYR A 229 -2.87 18.96 10.25
C TYR A 229 -1.34 19.04 10.23
N LEU A 230 -0.76 20.25 10.15
CA LEU A 230 0.71 20.40 10.07
C LEU A 230 1.43 19.92 11.34
N ALA A 231 0.81 20.05 12.52
CA ALA A 231 1.43 19.64 13.77
C ALA A 231 1.68 18.11 13.84
N ASP A 232 0.74 17.32 13.29
CA ASP A 232 0.82 15.84 13.31
C ASP A 232 1.53 15.26 12.07
N PHE A 233 1.81 16.11 11.09
CA PHE A 233 2.26 15.70 9.75
C PHE A 233 3.71 15.20 9.70
N GLY A 234 4.62 15.80 10.48
CA GLY A 234 6.08 15.63 10.26
C GLY A 234 6.61 14.20 10.40
N ALA A 235 6.36 13.54 11.53
CA ALA A 235 6.91 12.20 11.78
C ALA A 235 6.20 11.11 10.95
N SER A 236 4.89 11.25 10.74
CA SER A 236 4.10 10.34 9.91
C SER A 236 4.52 10.44 8.44
N ALA A 237 4.71 11.66 7.95
CA ALA A 237 5.16 11.92 6.59
C ALA A 237 6.57 11.34 6.34
N ALA A 238 7.52 11.56 7.26
CA ALA A 238 8.87 11.04 7.12
C ALA A 238 8.91 9.50 7.05
N LEU A 239 8.09 8.82 7.87
CA LEU A 239 7.98 7.36 7.84
C LEU A 239 7.36 6.88 6.52
N THR A 240 6.28 7.52 6.08
CA THR A 240 5.61 7.18 4.82
C THR A 240 6.53 7.40 3.61
N VAL A 241 7.24 8.53 3.57
CA VAL A 241 8.21 8.83 2.49
C VAL A 241 9.33 7.79 2.47
N SER A 242 9.89 7.45 3.63
CA SER A 242 10.96 6.45 3.68
C SER A 242 10.50 5.07 3.19
N GLU A 243 9.31 4.64 3.55
CA GLU A 243 8.72 3.38 3.05
C GLU A 243 8.50 3.43 1.53
N VAL A 244 7.90 4.51 1.05
CA VAL A 244 7.58 4.69 -0.37
C VAL A 244 8.84 4.72 -1.22
N VAL A 245 9.85 5.46 -0.81
CA VAL A 245 11.14 5.53 -1.50
C VAL A 245 11.82 4.16 -1.50
N ALA A 246 11.88 3.48 -0.35
CA ALA A 246 12.49 2.16 -0.25
C ALA A 246 11.88 1.12 -1.21
N TYR A 247 10.56 1.17 -1.41
CA TYR A 247 9.86 0.21 -2.29
C TYR A 247 9.76 0.63 -3.75
N ASN A 248 9.81 1.91 -4.08
CA ASN A 248 9.57 2.35 -5.45
C ASN A 248 10.81 2.93 -6.14
N ALA A 249 11.78 3.50 -5.40
CA ALA A 249 13.00 4.02 -6.01
C ALA A 249 13.77 2.94 -6.80
N PRO A 250 13.89 1.67 -6.35
CA PRO A 250 14.57 0.64 -7.12
C PRO A 250 14.04 0.46 -8.55
N TYR A 251 12.72 0.64 -8.80
CA TYR A 251 12.18 0.58 -10.17
C TYR A 251 12.87 1.56 -11.12
N PHE A 252 13.02 2.82 -10.68
CA PHE A 252 13.65 3.87 -11.49
C PHE A 252 15.16 3.66 -11.58
N LEU A 253 15.80 3.31 -10.47
CA LEU A 253 17.25 3.11 -10.43
C LEU A 253 17.67 1.91 -11.29
N ILE A 254 16.95 0.79 -11.25
CA ILE A 254 17.20 -0.37 -12.12
C ILE A 254 17.02 0.03 -13.59
N ALA A 255 15.96 0.77 -13.92
CA ALA A 255 15.71 1.19 -15.28
C ALA A 255 16.80 2.13 -15.84
N LEU A 256 17.45 2.91 -14.97
CA LEU A 256 18.59 3.77 -15.32
C LEU A 256 19.91 2.98 -15.39
N ALA A 257 20.07 1.94 -14.53
CA ALA A 257 21.33 1.20 -14.42
C ALA A 257 21.52 0.14 -15.52
N THR A 258 20.41 -0.44 -16.02
CA THR A 258 20.50 -1.51 -17.02
C THR A 258 19.36 -1.46 -18.06
N HIS A 259 19.68 -1.87 -19.29
CA HIS A 259 18.67 -2.08 -20.33
C HIS A 259 18.06 -3.50 -20.28
N ASP A 260 18.66 -4.43 -19.51
CA ASP A 260 18.07 -5.75 -19.30
C ASP A 260 16.77 -5.63 -18.50
N PRO A 261 15.63 -6.14 -18.99
CA PRO A 261 14.35 -6.10 -18.29
C PRO A 261 14.29 -7.07 -17.09
N ARG A 262 15.12 -8.12 -17.04
CA ARG A 262 15.04 -9.19 -16.03
C ARG A 262 15.13 -8.70 -14.59
N PRO A 263 16.08 -7.84 -14.19
CA PRO A 263 16.15 -7.33 -12.81
C PRO A 263 14.89 -6.57 -12.41
N LEU A 264 14.28 -5.83 -13.34
CA LEU A 264 13.05 -5.06 -13.11
C LEU A 264 11.84 -5.98 -12.92
N LEU A 265 11.74 -7.04 -13.74
CA LEU A 265 10.68 -8.05 -13.61
C LEU A 265 10.81 -8.83 -12.29
N LEU A 266 12.03 -9.21 -11.92
CA LEU A 266 12.31 -9.89 -10.66
C LEU A 266 11.95 -9.01 -9.46
N PHE A 267 12.32 -7.73 -9.52
CA PHE A 267 11.96 -6.78 -8.47
C PHE A 267 10.44 -6.57 -8.38
N ASP A 268 9.74 -6.49 -9.51
CA ASP A 268 8.27 -6.38 -9.53
C ASP A 268 7.60 -7.60 -8.90
N PHE A 269 8.09 -8.80 -9.20
CA PHE A 269 7.61 -10.03 -8.57
C PHE A 269 7.84 -10.01 -7.06
N LEU A 270 9.06 -9.70 -6.63
CA LEU A 270 9.43 -9.57 -5.22
C LEU A 270 8.57 -8.52 -4.51
N PHE A 271 8.37 -7.36 -5.12
CA PHE A 271 7.53 -6.29 -4.58
C PHE A 271 6.09 -6.76 -4.35
N LYS A 272 5.48 -7.42 -5.34
CA LYS A 272 4.10 -7.92 -5.23
C LYS A 272 3.95 -8.98 -4.15
N VAL A 273 4.87 -9.94 -4.08
CA VAL A 273 4.86 -10.98 -3.04
C VAL A 273 5.07 -10.34 -1.66
N SER A 274 6.01 -9.41 -1.53
CA SER A 274 6.27 -8.68 -0.28
C SER A 274 5.05 -7.89 0.20
N ARG A 275 4.39 -7.17 -0.69
CA ARG A 275 3.15 -6.42 -0.38
C ARG A 275 2.01 -7.35 0.04
N SER A 276 1.89 -8.50 -0.62
CA SER A 276 0.88 -9.50 -0.29
C SER A 276 1.08 -10.05 1.13
N ILE A 277 2.29 -10.44 1.47
CA ILE A 277 2.63 -10.93 2.82
C ILE A 277 2.45 -9.82 3.86
N SER A 278 2.93 -8.62 3.58
CA SER A 278 2.74 -7.48 4.49
C SER A 278 1.27 -7.22 4.79
N ALA A 279 0.39 -7.32 3.78
CA ALA A 279 -1.05 -7.12 3.96
C ALA A 279 -1.67 -8.24 4.82
N LEU A 280 -1.27 -9.49 4.63
CA LEU A 280 -1.74 -10.63 5.42
C LEU A 280 -1.26 -10.54 6.88
N VAL A 281 0.04 -10.29 7.10
CA VAL A 281 0.63 -10.12 8.44
C VAL A 281 -0.02 -8.94 9.14
N ARG A 282 -0.25 -7.83 8.45
CA ARG A 282 -0.99 -6.68 8.98
C ARG A 282 -2.37 -7.05 9.48
N ALA A 283 -3.16 -7.75 8.67
CA ALA A 283 -4.53 -8.16 9.05
C ALA A 283 -4.54 -9.02 10.32
N MET A 284 -3.56 -9.93 10.47
CA MET A 284 -3.41 -10.77 11.66
C MET A 284 -3.04 -9.95 12.90
N ILE A 285 -2.10 -9.00 12.75
CA ILE A 285 -1.66 -8.18 13.88
C ILE A 285 -2.76 -7.23 14.31
N GLU A 286 -3.47 -6.59 13.37
CA GLU A 286 -4.60 -5.70 13.67
C GLU A 286 -5.68 -6.40 14.51
N ALA A 287 -5.89 -7.70 14.30
CA ALA A 287 -6.81 -8.50 15.14
C ALA A 287 -6.27 -8.75 16.56
N ALA A 288 -4.95 -8.87 16.72
CA ALA A 288 -4.31 -9.11 18.02
C ALA A 288 -4.01 -7.81 18.80
N LEU A 289 -3.94 -6.68 18.10
CA LEU A 289 -3.46 -5.39 18.59
C LEU A 289 -4.19 -4.89 19.86
N PRO A 290 -5.54 -4.96 19.95
CA PRO A 290 -6.23 -4.51 21.16
C PRO A 290 -5.82 -5.27 22.43
N ARG A 291 -5.54 -6.59 22.29
CA ARG A 291 -5.08 -7.42 23.41
C ARG A 291 -3.62 -7.15 23.76
N LEU A 292 -2.76 -6.95 22.75
CA LEU A 292 -1.35 -6.62 22.94
C LEU A 292 -1.18 -5.27 23.63
N THR A 293 -1.87 -4.23 23.16
CA THR A 293 -1.81 -2.88 23.76
C THR A 293 -2.40 -2.85 25.16
N SER A 294 -3.51 -3.56 25.41
CA SER A 294 -4.07 -3.69 26.75
C SER A 294 -3.09 -4.37 27.73
N ALA A 295 -2.42 -5.46 27.33
CA ALA A 295 -1.42 -6.12 28.17
C ALA A 295 -0.23 -5.20 28.45
N TRP A 296 0.21 -4.43 27.43
CA TRP A 296 1.27 -3.44 27.57
C TRP A 296 0.93 -2.36 28.61
N TYR A 297 -0.21 -1.67 28.45
CA TYR A 297 -0.60 -0.58 29.33
C TYR A 297 -0.98 -1.02 30.74
N ARG A 298 -1.35 -2.30 30.93
CA ARG A 298 -1.61 -2.89 32.26
C ARG A 298 -0.34 -3.38 32.96
N GLY A 299 0.83 -3.33 32.31
CA GLY A 299 2.08 -3.87 32.85
C GLY A 299 2.13 -5.39 32.94
N ASP A 300 1.21 -6.12 32.27
CA ASP A 300 1.17 -7.60 32.26
C ASP A 300 2.21 -8.17 31.27
N ALA A 301 3.46 -8.21 31.74
CA ALA A 301 4.60 -8.65 30.96
C ALA A 301 4.48 -10.08 30.45
N ALA A 302 3.92 -10.99 31.26
CA ALA A 302 3.78 -12.41 30.88
C ALA A 302 2.81 -12.55 29.72
N ARG A 303 1.63 -11.94 29.84
CA ARG A 303 0.58 -11.97 28.81
C ARG A 303 1.02 -11.23 27.53
N PHE A 304 1.70 -10.09 27.66
CA PHE A 304 2.25 -9.36 26.52
C PHE A 304 3.24 -10.22 25.75
N ARG A 305 4.22 -10.85 26.45
CA ARG A 305 5.21 -11.75 25.82
C ARG A 305 4.55 -12.92 25.12
N GLN A 306 3.56 -13.57 25.75
CA GLN A 306 2.84 -14.69 25.15
C GLN A 306 2.09 -14.28 23.86
N LEU A 307 1.38 -13.14 23.89
CA LEU A 307 0.63 -12.64 22.74
C LEU A 307 1.58 -12.21 21.60
N LEU A 308 2.70 -11.56 21.95
CA LEU A 308 3.71 -11.15 20.98
C LEU A 308 4.35 -12.37 20.31
N LEU A 309 4.75 -13.38 21.10
CA LEU A 309 5.31 -14.60 20.57
C LEU A 309 4.34 -15.31 19.60
N ARG A 310 3.05 -15.39 19.96
CA ARG A 310 2.02 -15.94 19.07
C ARG A 310 1.90 -15.14 17.77
N ALA A 311 1.96 -13.80 17.82
CA ALA A 311 1.90 -12.94 16.63
C ALA A 311 3.14 -13.15 15.72
N VAL A 312 4.33 -13.26 16.32
CA VAL A 312 5.58 -13.53 15.57
C VAL A 312 5.57 -14.92 14.95
N ILE A 313 5.16 -15.97 15.71
CA ILE A 313 5.06 -17.34 15.19
C ILE A 313 4.02 -17.41 14.07
N ALA A 314 2.88 -16.77 14.23
CA ALA A 314 1.83 -16.79 13.21
C ALA A 314 2.26 -16.06 11.93
N GLY A 315 2.87 -14.86 12.06
CA GLY A 315 3.40 -14.11 10.92
C GLY A 315 4.57 -14.84 10.24
N GLY A 316 5.54 -15.32 11.03
CA GLY A 316 6.68 -16.08 10.53
C GLY A 316 6.27 -17.42 9.92
N GLY A 317 5.33 -18.15 10.55
CA GLY A 317 4.80 -19.40 10.02
C GLY A 317 4.09 -19.22 8.69
N MET A 318 3.32 -18.14 8.53
CA MET A 318 2.69 -17.80 7.25
C MET A 318 3.73 -17.46 6.18
N ALA A 319 4.73 -16.64 6.52
CA ALA A 319 5.82 -16.30 5.60
C ALA A 319 6.61 -17.55 5.20
N LEU A 320 6.86 -18.46 6.13
CA LEU A 320 7.52 -19.74 5.87
C LEU A 320 6.69 -20.63 4.95
N ALA A 321 5.37 -20.77 5.20
CA ALA A 321 4.48 -21.56 4.36
C ALA A 321 4.43 -21.03 2.92
N ILE A 322 4.31 -19.70 2.75
CA ILE A 322 4.35 -19.07 1.42
C ILE A 322 5.74 -19.22 0.80
N GLY A 323 6.81 -19.07 1.58
CA GLY A 323 8.19 -19.30 1.12
C GLY A 323 8.41 -20.71 0.60
N ILE A 324 7.95 -21.73 1.31
CA ILE A 324 7.99 -23.15 0.86
C ILE A 324 7.19 -23.32 -0.43
N ALA A 325 5.97 -22.77 -0.48
CA ALA A 325 5.15 -22.83 -1.70
C ALA A 325 5.82 -22.15 -2.89
N LEU A 326 6.53 -21.03 -2.67
CA LEU A 326 7.34 -20.35 -3.71
C LEU A 326 8.51 -21.21 -4.18
N VAL A 327 9.24 -21.86 -3.28
CA VAL A 327 10.37 -22.74 -3.66
C VAL A 327 9.88 -23.93 -4.47
N VAL A 328 8.73 -24.53 -4.10
CA VAL A 328 8.17 -25.70 -4.76
C VAL A 328 7.50 -25.35 -6.10
N PHE A 329 6.64 -24.35 -6.10
CA PHE A 329 5.76 -24.02 -7.24
C PHE A 329 6.17 -22.70 -7.93
N GLY A 330 7.10 -21.92 -7.38
CA GLY A 330 7.39 -20.57 -7.82
C GLY A 330 7.92 -20.50 -9.26
N ARG A 331 8.68 -21.49 -9.71
CA ARG A 331 9.14 -21.53 -11.10
C ARG A 331 7.97 -21.58 -12.08
N VAL A 332 6.99 -22.45 -11.84
CA VAL A 332 5.78 -22.56 -12.68
C VAL A 332 4.95 -21.29 -12.59
N LEU A 333 4.81 -20.74 -11.38
CA LEU A 333 4.10 -19.49 -11.14
C LEU A 333 4.73 -18.31 -11.89
N VAL A 334 6.06 -18.14 -11.82
CA VAL A 334 6.78 -17.04 -12.46
C VAL A 334 6.74 -17.20 -13.99
N LEU A 335 7.00 -18.41 -14.51
CA LEU A 335 6.91 -18.68 -15.95
C LEU A 335 5.51 -18.37 -16.49
N SER A 336 4.46 -18.79 -15.77
CA SER A 336 3.07 -18.49 -16.14
C SER A 336 2.75 -17.01 -16.01
N LEU A 337 3.19 -16.35 -14.92
CA LEU A 337 2.89 -14.94 -14.66
C LEU A 337 3.52 -14.02 -15.70
N PHE A 338 4.79 -14.27 -16.06
CA PHE A 338 5.57 -13.42 -16.96
C PHE A 338 5.68 -13.97 -18.40
N ASP A 339 4.88 -14.97 -18.75
CA ASP A 339 4.85 -15.55 -20.12
C ASP A 339 6.23 -16.00 -20.63
N GLY A 340 7.01 -16.61 -19.74
CA GLY A 340 8.37 -17.07 -20.04
C GLY A 340 9.43 -15.97 -20.14
N LYS A 341 9.06 -14.68 -20.02
CA LYS A 341 9.98 -13.54 -20.13
C LYS A 341 10.91 -13.39 -18.90
N LEU A 342 10.56 -14.04 -17.78
CA LEU A 342 11.37 -14.11 -16.57
C LEU A 342 11.60 -15.57 -16.20
N ILE A 343 12.86 -15.97 -16.14
CA ILE A 343 13.29 -17.28 -15.65
C ILE A 343 13.94 -17.05 -14.29
N VAL A 344 13.47 -17.78 -13.28
CA VAL A 344 13.97 -17.69 -11.89
C VAL A 344 14.39 -19.08 -11.45
N ASP A 345 15.58 -19.17 -10.87
CA ASP A 345 16.12 -20.42 -10.35
C ASP A 345 15.62 -20.72 -8.93
N ARG A 346 15.80 -21.96 -8.49
CA ARG A 346 15.40 -22.37 -7.12
C ARG A 346 16.17 -21.60 -6.04
N VAL A 347 17.41 -21.18 -6.34
CA VAL A 347 18.25 -20.40 -5.42
C VAL A 347 17.63 -19.01 -5.21
N ASP A 348 17.21 -18.36 -6.29
CA ASP A 348 16.53 -17.06 -6.22
C ASP A 348 15.23 -17.16 -5.43
N LEU A 349 14.43 -18.21 -5.69
CA LEU A 349 13.17 -18.45 -4.96
C LEU A 349 13.41 -18.72 -3.47
N ALA A 350 14.47 -19.44 -3.11
CA ALA A 350 14.88 -19.64 -1.72
C ALA A 350 15.34 -18.33 -1.09
N GLY A 351 16.09 -17.49 -1.82
CA GLY A 351 16.45 -16.14 -1.38
C GLY A 351 15.23 -15.28 -1.10
N ILE A 352 14.24 -15.29 -2.00
CA ILE A 352 12.96 -14.59 -1.81
C ILE A 352 12.23 -15.13 -0.56
N ALA A 353 12.17 -16.46 -0.38
CA ALA A 353 11.54 -17.06 0.80
C ALA A 353 12.19 -16.61 2.12
N LEU A 354 13.52 -16.55 2.17
CA LEU A 354 14.27 -16.04 3.34
C LEU A 354 13.99 -14.53 3.57
N LEU A 355 13.97 -13.75 2.51
CA LEU A 355 13.63 -12.32 2.57
C LEU A 355 12.24 -12.10 3.18
N LEU A 356 11.25 -12.93 2.83
CA LEU A 356 9.89 -12.83 3.36
C LEU A 356 9.82 -13.13 4.87
N LEU A 357 10.71 -13.97 5.41
CA LEU A 357 10.81 -14.17 6.86
C LEU A 357 11.29 -12.90 7.56
N GLY A 358 12.34 -12.24 7.06
CA GLY A 358 12.80 -10.95 7.58
C GLY A 358 11.72 -9.89 7.52
N LEU A 359 11.00 -9.81 6.39
CA LEU A 359 9.88 -8.89 6.20
C LEU A 359 8.75 -9.13 7.19
N SER A 360 8.37 -10.38 7.47
CA SER A 360 7.28 -10.70 8.41
C SER A 360 7.58 -10.19 9.81
N ILE A 361 8.81 -10.37 10.30
CA ILE A 361 9.26 -9.85 11.59
C ILE A 361 9.22 -8.33 11.61
N THR A 362 9.70 -7.70 10.54
CA THR A 362 9.65 -6.24 10.37
C THR A 362 8.21 -5.74 10.44
N CYS A 363 7.27 -6.37 9.73
CA CYS A 363 5.84 -6.00 9.76
C CYS A 363 5.25 -6.10 11.16
N VAL A 364 5.48 -7.23 11.88
CA VAL A 364 5.01 -7.39 13.27
C VAL A 364 5.50 -6.23 14.15
N SER A 365 6.79 -5.92 14.06
CA SER A 365 7.43 -4.88 14.84
C SER A 365 6.88 -3.49 14.50
N VAL A 366 6.77 -3.16 13.21
CA VAL A 366 6.29 -1.84 12.76
C VAL A 366 4.87 -1.58 13.23
N TYR A 367 3.95 -2.53 13.02
CA TYR A 367 2.55 -2.35 13.41
C TYR A 367 2.37 -2.25 14.93
N LEU A 368 3.10 -3.06 15.70
CA LEU A 368 3.05 -3.00 17.16
C LEU A 368 3.63 -1.68 17.69
N GLN A 369 4.82 -1.28 17.24
CA GLN A 369 5.47 -0.05 17.70
C GLN A 369 4.68 1.21 17.28
N ALA A 370 4.07 1.20 16.08
CA ALA A 370 3.18 2.27 15.64
C ALA A 370 1.96 2.40 16.56
N ALA A 371 1.35 1.27 16.95
CA ALA A 371 0.23 1.26 17.89
C ALA A 371 0.60 1.73 19.30
N LEU A 372 1.86 1.57 19.69
CA LEU A 372 2.40 2.08 20.95
C LEU A 372 2.92 3.53 20.83
N GLY A 373 2.73 4.20 19.69
CA GLY A 373 3.13 5.59 19.46
C GLY A 373 4.65 5.83 19.35
N ARG A 374 5.46 4.77 19.13
CA ARG A 374 6.93 4.87 19.09
C ARG A 374 7.48 5.28 17.73
N PHE A 375 6.90 6.29 17.08
CA PHE A 375 7.23 6.69 15.71
C PHE A 375 8.68 7.12 15.49
N ARG A 376 9.31 7.81 16.47
CA ARG A 376 10.74 8.22 16.36
C ARG A 376 11.68 7.02 16.30
N LEU A 377 11.38 5.97 17.08
CA LEU A 377 12.18 4.75 17.07
C LEU A 377 11.98 3.98 15.77
N LEU A 378 10.72 3.89 15.29
CA LEU A 378 10.39 3.29 14.00
C LEU A 378 11.14 3.98 12.85
N LEU A 379 11.15 5.31 12.81
CA LEU A 379 11.86 6.06 11.77
C LEU A 379 13.36 5.69 11.76
N ARG A 380 14.00 5.64 12.94
CA ARG A 380 15.42 5.23 13.03
C ARG A 380 15.66 3.79 12.56
N GLN A 381 14.71 2.89 12.82
CA GLN A 381 14.81 1.48 12.42
C GLN A 381 14.48 1.27 10.92
N SER A 382 13.74 2.18 10.28
CA SER A 382 13.46 2.12 8.85
C SER A 382 14.59 2.67 7.97
N LEU A 383 15.51 3.49 8.52
CA LEU A 383 16.61 4.05 7.76
C LEU A 383 17.54 3.00 7.13
N PRO A 384 17.95 1.91 7.83
CA PRO A 384 18.76 0.86 7.20
C PRO A 384 18.03 0.17 6.04
N PHE A 385 16.71 -0.04 6.16
CA PHE A 385 15.89 -0.59 5.09
C PHE A 385 15.85 0.35 3.87
N LEU A 386 15.63 1.63 4.11
CA LEU A 386 15.65 2.66 3.05
C LEU A 386 17.03 2.70 2.38
N ALA A 387 18.10 2.82 3.16
CA ALA A 387 19.46 2.89 2.63
C ALA A 387 19.82 1.63 1.84
N GLY A 388 19.55 0.44 2.38
CA GLY A 388 19.83 -0.82 1.71
C GLY A 388 19.04 -1.00 0.42
N SER A 389 17.75 -0.65 0.41
CA SER A 389 16.91 -0.74 -0.80
C SER A 389 17.38 0.21 -1.91
N VAL A 390 17.74 1.45 -1.56
CA VAL A 390 18.19 2.45 -2.55
C VAL A 390 19.62 2.16 -3.02
N LEU A 391 20.55 1.83 -2.10
CA LEU A 391 21.95 1.60 -2.42
C LEU A 391 22.21 0.25 -3.11
N SER A 392 21.29 -0.73 -2.99
CA SER A 392 21.44 -2.03 -3.66
C SER A 392 21.65 -1.91 -5.17
N VAL A 393 20.97 -0.96 -5.82
CA VAL A 393 21.05 -0.79 -7.28
C VAL A 393 22.40 -0.20 -7.72
N PRO A 394 22.86 0.97 -7.20
CA PRO A 394 24.16 1.51 -7.62
C PRO A 394 25.33 0.58 -7.24
N LEU A 395 25.25 -0.16 -6.13
CA LEU A 395 26.26 -1.14 -5.76
C LEU A 395 26.26 -2.33 -6.73
N ALA A 396 25.10 -2.83 -7.14
CA ALA A 396 24.99 -3.86 -8.17
C ALA A 396 25.51 -3.37 -9.53
N ALA A 397 25.24 -2.11 -9.89
CA ALA A 397 25.77 -1.51 -11.11
C ALA A 397 27.30 -1.37 -11.09
N LEU A 398 27.86 -1.03 -9.93
CA LEU A 398 29.30 -0.98 -9.75
C LEU A 398 29.94 -2.39 -9.85
N ALA A 399 29.32 -3.41 -9.25
CA ALA A 399 29.76 -4.80 -9.36
C ALA A 399 29.70 -5.30 -10.81
N ALA A 400 28.66 -4.92 -11.55
CA ALA A 400 28.52 -5.28 -12.97
C ALA A 400 29.64 -4.69 -13.84
N ARG A 401 30.16 -3.50 -13.52
CA ARG A 401 31.33 -2.93 -14.19
C ARG A 401 32.62 -3.76 -13.96
N ASN A 402 32.65 -4.50 -12.87
CA ASN A 402 33.75 -5.40 -12.50
C ASN A 402 33.51 -6.87 -12.95
N GLY A 403 32.54 -7.10 -13.83
CA GLY A 403 32.26 -8.44 -14.41
C GLY A 403 31.38 -9.35 -13.55
N VAL A 404 30.81 -8.85 -12.44
CA VAL A 404 29.87 -9.62 -11.60
C VAL A 404 28.44 -9.40 -12.10
N SER A 405 27.59 -10.43 -12.05
CA SER A 405 26.20 -10.33 -12.47
C SER A 405 25.44 -9.25 -11.68
N PHE A 406 24.81 -8.30 -12.40
CA PHE A 406 23.97 -7.26 -11.79
C PHE A 406 22.83 -7.88 -11.00
N THR A 407 22.10 -8.82 -11.60
CA THR A 407 20.89 -9.42 -11.01
C THR A 407 21.22 -10.17 -9.72
N GLU A 408 22.29 -10.98 -9.72
CA GLU A 408 22.70 -11.74 -8.53
C GLU A 408 23.15 -10.82 -7.40
N THR A 409 23.98 -9.82 -7.71
CA THR A 409 24.45 -8.84 -6.72
C THR A 409 23.27 -8.05 -6.14
N PHE A 410 22.34 -7.59 -6.99
CA PHE A 410 21.15 -6.87 -6.56
C PHE A 410 20.28 -7.73 -5.64
N SER A 411 19.99 -8.98 -6.02
CA SER A 411 19.20 -9.92 -5.23
C SER A 411 19.84 -10.21 -3.88
N LEU A 412 21.14 -10.41 -3.84
CA LEU A 412 21.90 -10.63 -2.60
C LEU A 412 21.84 -9.42 -1.67
N LEU A 413 22.04 -8.21 -2.20
CA LEU A 413 21.99 -6.97 -1.42
C LEU A 413 20.59 -6.71 -0.86
N LEU A 414 19.53 -6.98 -1.63
CA LEU A 414 18.17 -6.93 -1.13
C LEU A 414 17.93 -7.96 -0.02
N LEU A 415 18.35 -9.21 -0.21
CA LEU A 415 18.24 -10.25 0.81
C LEU A 415 18.89 -9.81 2.12
N MET A 416 20.14 -9.31 2.06
CA MET A 416 20.85 -8.78 3.23
C MET A 416 20.11 -7.61 3.88
N THR A 417 19.54 -6.71 3.08
CA THR A 417 18.76 -5.57 3.57
C THR A 417 17.52 -6.03 4.36
N PHE A 418 16.74 -6.95 3.81
CA PHE A 418 15.52 -7.43 4.45
C PHE A 418 15.83 -8.28 5.70
N LEU A 419 16.81 -9.16 5.65
CA LEU A 419 17.23 -9.97 6.81
C LEU A 419 17.84 -9.10 7.90
N GLY A 420 18.75 -8.19 7.55
CA GLY A 420 19.36 -7.26 8.51
C GLY A 420 18.32 -6.37 9.19
N THR A 421 17.37 -5.84 8.43
CA THR A 421 16.23 -5.08 8.97
C THR A 421 15.36 -5.95 9.87
N GLY A 422 15.06 -7.18 9.45
CA GLY A 422 14.31 -8.16 10.25
C GLY A 422 15.00 -8.44 11.60
N MET A 423 16.32 -8.61 11.61
CA MET A 423 17.11 -8.80 12.84
C MET A 423 17.05 -7.58 13.76
N LEU A 424 17.19 -6.36 13.22
CA LEU A 424 17.04 -5.12 13.98
C LEU A 424 15.67 -5.01 14.64
N HIS A 425 14.63 -5.33 13.90
CA HIS A 425 13.26 -5.33 14.41
C HIS A 425 13.01 -6.45 15.42
N ALA A 426 13.57 -7.65 15.24
CA ALA A 426 13.53 -8.73 16.22
C ALA A 426 14.16 -8.29 17.55
N PHE A 427 15.35 -7.66 17.48
CA PHE A 427 16.00 -7.12 18.67
C PHE A 427 15.18 -6.02 19.37
N ALA A 428 14.54 -5.15 18.60
CA ALA A 428 13.62 -4.15 19.14
C ALA A 428 12.43 -4.77 19.86
N LEU A 429 11.84 -5.84 19.32
CA LEU A 429 10.76 -6.58 19.96
C LEU A 429 11.23 -7.27 21.26
N CYS A 430 12.44 -7.84 21.29
CA CYS A 430 13.02 -8.40 22.51
C CYS A 430 13.20 -7.33 23.59
N ARG A 431 13.73 -6.14 23.25
CA ARG A 431 13.84 -5.02 24.20
C ARG A 431 12.47 -4.54 24.70
N LEU A 432 11.46 -4.53 23.83
CA LEU A 432 10.07 -4.22 24.19
C LEU A 432 9.56 -5.14 25.31
N THR A 433 9.82 -6.45 25.21
CA THR A 433 9.38 -7.41 26.24
C THR A 433 10.06 -7.19 27.60
N GLN A 434 11.28 -6.63 27.61
CA GLN A 434 12.02 -6.33 28.83
C GLN A 434 11.52 -5.02 29.47
N SER A 435 11.11 -4.05 28.67
CA SER A 435 10.64 -2.74 29.17
C SER A 435 9.24 -2.75 29.81
N VAL A 436 8.44 -3.81 29.62
CA VAL A 436 7.15 -3.98 30.33
C VAL A 436 7.35 -4.31 31.82
N LYS A 437 8.56 -4.71 32.22
CA LYS A 437 8.86 -5.05 33.63
C LYS A 437 9.33 -3.85 34.46
N ALA A 438 9.65 -2.74 33.84
CA ALA A 438 10.08 -1.50 34.48
C ALA A 438 8.92 -0.52 34.63
#